data_988ced531a5cf52b530234e68bf60e28
#
_entry.id   988ced531a5cf52b530234e68bf60e28
#
_cell.length_a   1.000
_cell.length_b   1.000
_cell.length_c   1.000
_cell.angle_alpha   90.00
_cell.angle_beta   90.00
_cell.angle_gamma   90.00
#
_symmetry.space_group_name_H-M   'P 1'
#
loop_
_entity.id
_entity.type
_entity.pdbx_description
1 polymer ?
#
loop_
_entity_poly.entity_id
_entity_poly.type
_entity_poly.pdbx_seq_one_letter_code
_entity_poly.pdbx_strand_id
1 'polypeptide(L)'
;DETKAATPKAVKAAMDKADGCLEKAKNGDDIPDKVKFLNTVGAARVYGRDIHTETGEWTTSEFVAWLKEKGAFDQPYWMMKASLLAEFNKVITDVGPGKLNLGGCAIEVMGTYNAAIVRVTIGEYGGDGFLNGTVCTCTVYGDTQRFHWRVDYSTKNKPTTASLTVNGWERDEVTGRLRQWGSIEVSEDDGKLMT
;
A
#
# COMPACT_ATOMS: atom_id res chain seq x y z
N ASP A 1 -25.10 8.71 51.04
CA ASP A 1 -24.92 8.81 52.52
C ASP A 1 -23.49 8.34 52.83
N GLU A 2 -22.60 9.26 53.09
CA GLU A 2 -21.18 9.01 53.37
C GLU A 2 -20.95 8.32 54.75
N THR A 3 -21.98 8.17 55.54
CA THR A 3 -21.89 7.59 56.92
C THR A 3 -22.16 6.09 56.95
N LYS A 4 -22.61 5.47 55.86
CA LYS A 4 -22.90 4.03 55.82
C LYS A 4 -21.75 3.23 55.20
N ALA A 5 -21.21 2.29 55.95
CA ALA A 5 -20.25 1.36 55.46
C ALA A 5 -20.82 0.51 54.27
N ALA A 6 -20.05 0.34 53.21
CA ALA A 6 -20.45 -0.51 52.11
C ALA A 6 -20.58 -1.97 52.56
N THR A 7 -21.60 -2.66 52.07
CA THR A 7 -21.76 -4.08 52.37
C THR A 7 -20.64 -4.90 51.73
N PRO A 8 -20.23 -6.05 52.31
CA PRO A 8 -19.23 -6.93 51.72
C PRO A 8 -19.57 -7.31 50.27
N LYS A 9 -20.87 -7.48 49.96
CA LYS A 9 -21.35 -7.76 48.60
C LYS A 9 -21.08 -6.59 47.62
N ALA A 10 -21.30 -5.34 48.11
CA ALA A 10 -21.03 -4.15 47.30
C ALA A 10 -19.52 -3.95 47.06
N VAL A 11 -18.71 -4.20 48.10
CA VAL A 11 -17.23 -4.16 47.96
C VAL A 11 -16.74 -5.20 46.97
N LYS A 12 -17.22 -6.44 47.11
CA LYS A 12 -16.85 -7.52 46.15
C LYS A 12 -17.23 -7.16 44.71
N ALA A 13 -18.46 -6.65 44.49
CA ALA A 13 -18.89 -6.27 43.14
C ALA A 13 -18.04 -5.11 42.56
N ALA A 14 -17.60 -4.17 43.39
CA ALA A 14 -16.71 -3.10 42.96
C ALA A 14 -15.29 -3.63 42.63
N MET A 15 -14.77 -4.56 43.43
CA MET A 15 -13.48 -5.22 43.14
C MET A 15 -13.53 -6.06 41.87
N ASP A 16 -14.55 -6.91 41.70
CA ASP A 16 -14.73 -7.73 40.48
C ASP A 16 -14.82 -6.83 39.23
N LYS A 17 -15.43 -5.65 39.35
CA LYS A 17 -15.48 -4.67 38.25
C LYS A 17 -14.12 -3.99 38.00
N ALA A 18 -13.38 -3.68 39.05
CA ALA A 18 -12.04 -3.09 38.94
C ALA A 18 -11.05 -4.06 38.34
N ASP A 19 -11.11 -5.34 38.73
CA ASP A 19 -10.27 -6.41 38.17
C ASP A 19 -10.49 -6.64 36.65
N GLY A 20 -11.69 -6.28 36.14
CA GLY A 20 -12.01 -6.29 34.74
C GLY A 20 -11.61 -5.01 33.98
N CYS A 21 -11.02 -4.02 34.63
CA CYS A 21 -10.55 -2.80 33.99
C CYS A 21 -9.12 -2.94 33.45
N LEU A 22 -8.84 -2.22 32.37
CA LEU A 22 -7.47 -2.16 31.82
C LEU A 22 -6.54 -1.42 32.81
N GLU A 23 -5.39 -1.97 33.05
CA GLU A 23 -4.37 -1.41 33.94
C GLU A 23 -3.52 -0.37 33.21
N LYS A 24 -3.46 0.88 33.75
CA LYS A 24 -2.64 1.94 33.16
C LYS A 24 -1.16 1.56 32.98
N ALA A 25 -0.62 0.79 33.94
CA ALA A 25 0.79 0.38 33.89
C ALA A 25 1.11 -0.59 32.74
N LYS A 26 0.12 -1.26 32.20
CA LYS A 26 0.28 -2.22 31.10
C LYS A 26 0.23 -1.58 29.71
N ASN A 27 -0.13 -0.29 29.61
CA ASN A 27 -0.20 0.44 28.33
C ASN A 27 -0.96 -0.31 27.21
N GLY A 28 -2.02 -1.05 27.58
CA GLY A 28 -2.84 -1.81 26.65
C GLY A 28 -2.33 -3.24 26.34
N ASP A 29 -1.30 -3.74 27.04
CA ASP A 29 -0.88 -5.14 26.88
C ASP A 29 -1.95 -6.13 27.36
N ASP A 30 -2.81 -5.66 28.26
CA ASP A 30 -3.96 -6.37 28.81
C ASP A 30 -5.25 -6.22 27.97
N ILE A 31 -5.19 -5.62 26.78
CA ILE A 31 -6.31 -5.62 25.82
C ILE A 31 -6.43 -7.03 25.22
N PRO A 32 -7.54 -7.77 25.50
CA PRO A 32 -7.67 -9.17 25.10
C PRO A 32 -7.66 -9.37 23.58
N ASP A 33 -8.23 -8.43 22.83
CA ASP A 33 -8.29 -8.45 21.36
C ASP A 33 -7.87 -7.08 20.82
N LYS A 34 -6.58 -6.94 20.54
CA LYS A 34 -5.98 -5.70 20.04
C LYS A 34 -6.51 -5.32 18.66
N VAL A 35 -6.83 -6.30 17.81
CA VAL A 35 -7.36 -6.05 16.46
C VAL A 35 -8.78 -5.47 16.55
N LYS A 36 -9.64 -6.07 17.38
CA LYS A 36 -10.99 -5.56 17.63
C LYS A 36 -10.96 -4.17 18.27
N PHE A 37 -10.03 -3.94 19.19
CA PHE A 37 -9.83 -2.62 19.78
C PHE A 37 -9.46 -1.57 18.73
N LEU A 38 -8.48 -1.85 17.85
CA LEU A 38 -8.09 -0.95 16.76
C LEU A 38 -9.29 -0.65 15.84
N ASN A 39 -10.10 -1.66 15.50
CA ASN A 39 -11.32 -1.47 14.73
C ASN A 39 -12.32 -0.55 15.42
N THR A 40 -12.51 -0.75 16.71
CA THR A 40 -13.48 0.04 17.52
C THR A 40 -13.09 1.52 17.59
N VAL A 41 -11.79 1.81 17.68
CA VAL A 41 -11.28 3.20 17.74
C VAL A 41 -10.96 3.78 16.36
N GLY A 42 -11.14 3.01 15.28
CA GLY A 42 -10.86 3.45 13.91
C GLY A 42 -9.37 3.72 13.66
N ALA A 43 -8.48 3.03 14.35
CA ALA A 43 -7.05 3.22 14.21
C ALA A 43 -6.48 2.48 13.00
N ALA A 44 -5.47 3.08 12.35
CA ALA A 44 -4.67 2.40 11.35
C ALA A 44 -3.86 1.26 11.98
N ARG A 45 -3.64 0.18 11.23
CA ARG A 45 -2.84 -0.94 11.69
C ARG A 45 -1.45 -0.95 11.06
N VAL A 46 -0.42 -0.89 11.87
CA VAL A 46 0.94 -1.25 11.49
C VAL A 46 1.12 -2.75 11.73
N TYR A 47 1.28 -3.53 10.67
CA TYR A 47 1.50 -4.98 10.78
C TYR A 47 2.89 -5.28 11.33
N GLY A 48 3.92 -4.58 10.83
CA GLY A 48 5.26 -4.70 11.32
C GLY A 48 6.29 -4.01 10.44
N ARG A 49 7.51 -4.01 10.94
CA ARG A 49 8.72 -3.62 10.22
C ARG A 49 9.66 -4.81 10.13
N ASP A 50 10.51 -4.82 9.13
CA ASP A 50 11.48 -5.89 8.87
C ASP A 50 10.83 -7.26 8.64
N ILE A 51 9.72 -7.26 7.89
CA ILE A 51 8.95 -8.46 7.58
C ILE A 51 9.57 -9.20 6.40
N HIS A 52 9.86 -10.47 6.57
CA HIS A 52 10.27 -11.37 5.51
C HIS A 52 9.02 -11.91 4.80
N THR A 53 8.96 -11.75 3.48
CA THR A 53 7.91 -12.38 2.66
C THR A 53 8.35 -13.73 2.10
N GLU A 54 9.56 -14.19 2.49
CA GLU A 54 10.26 -15.36 2.02
C GLU A 54 10.77 -15.25 0.57
N THR A 55 11.68 -16.14 0.16
CA THR A 55 12.21 -16.16 -1.20
C THR A 55 11.20 -16.73 -2.20
N GLY A 56 11.37 -16.40 -3.48
CA GLY A 56 10.58 -16.91 -4.60
C GLY A 56 9.70 -15.86 -5.28
N GLU A 57 8.81 -16.31 -6.13
CA GLU A 57 7.98 -15.45 -6.96
C GLU A 57 6.50 -15.53 -6.54
N TRP A 58 5.78 -14.45 -6.79
CA TRP A 58 4.33 -14.35 -6.68
C TRP A 58 3.74 -13.73 -7.94
N THR A 59 2.53 -14.15 -8.26
CA THR A 59 1.59 -13.34 -9.04
C THR A 59 0.94 -12.28 -8.14
N THR A 60 0.33 -11.27 -8.72
CA THR A 60 -0.48 -10.29 -7.98
C THR A 60 -1.57 -10.94 -7.15
N SER A 61 -2.20 -12.00 -7.68
CA SER A 61 -3.25 -12.74 -6.96
C SER A 61 -2.73 -13.39 -5.68
N GLU A 62 -1.56 -14.03 -5.75
CA GLU A 62 -0.90 -14.64 -4.56
C GLU A 62 -0.47 -13.58 -3.55
N PHE A 63 0.04 -12.45 -4.03
CA PHE A 63 0.39 -11.32 -3.17
C PHE A 63 -0.84 -10.77 -2.42
N VAL A 64 -1.96 -10.55 -3.12
CA VAL A 64 -3.19 -10.06 -2.51
C VAL A 64 -3.80 -11.10 -1.55
N ALA A 65 -3.70 -12.39 -1.88
CA ALA A 65 -4.12 -13.45 -0.98
C ALA A 65 -3.29 -13.48 0.32
N TRP A 66 -1.98 -13.29 0.21
CA TRP A 66 -1.09 -13.16 1.36
C TRP A 66 -1.43 -11.93 2.22
N LEU A 67 -1.67 -10.77 1.59
CA LEU A 67 -2.11 -9.55 2.30
C LEU A 67 -3.41 -9.82 3.08
N LYS A 68 -4.35 -10.56 2.49
CA LYS A 68 -5.59 -10.96 3.15
C LYS A 68 -5.32 -11.83 4.38
N GLU A 69 -4.47 -12.82 4.25
CA GLU A 69 -4.07 -13.69 5.37
C GLU A 69 -3.45 -12.87 6.53
N LYS A 70 -2.69 -11.80 6.21
CA LYS A 70 -2.09 -10.91 7.20
C LYS A 70 -3.08 -9.85 7.75
N GLY A 71 -4.35 -9.92 7.37
CA GLY A 71 -5.41 -9.02 7.84
C GLY A 71 -5.27 -7.59 7.31
N ALA A 72 -4.69 -7.44 6.12
CA ALA A 72 -4.47 -6.12 5.52
C ALA A 72 -5.76 -5.40 5.12
N PHE A 73 -6.85 -6.16 4.94
CA PHE A 73 -8.17 -5.64 4.55
C PHE A 73 -9.17 -5.57 5.72
N ASP A 74 -8.74 -5.90 6.92
CA ASP A 74 -9.58 -5.87 8.12
C ASP A 74 -9.65 -4.47 8.73
N GLN A 75 -8.82 -3.55 8.25
CA GLN A 75 -8.68 -2.17 8.71
C GLN A 75 -8.83 -1.21 7.53
N PRO A 76 -9.34 0.01 7.73
CA PRO A 76 -9.39 1.04 6.69
C PRO A 76 -8.02 1.40 6.11
N TYR A 77 -6.97 1.28 6.93
CA TYR A 77 -5.59 1.48 6.55
C TYR A 77 -4.68 0.49 7.28
N TRP A 78 -3.83 -0.17 6.51
CA TRP A 78 -2.85 -1.12 6.99
C TRP A 78 -1.51 -0.87 6.30
N MET A 79 -0.42 -1.07 7.03
CA MET A 79 0.91 -0.93 6.46
C MET A 79 1.91 -1.93 7.02
N MET A 80 2.93 -2.23 6.21
CA MET A 80 4.13 -2.94 6.64
C MET A 80 5.38 -2.40 5.95
N LYS A 81 6.53 -2.68 6.54
CA LYS A 81 7.85 -2.50 5.93
C LYS A 81 8.48 -3.88 5.74
N ALA A 82 8.78 -4.23 4.51
CA ALA A 82 9.51 -5.46 4.22
C ALA A 82 10.97 -5.36 4.67
N SER A 83 11.60 -6.48 4.96
CA SER A 83 13.03 -6.54 5.28
C SER A 83 13.88 -6.00 4.13
N LEU A 84 15.06 -5.47 4.46
CA LEU A 84 15.91 -4.83 3.47
C LEU A 84 16.48 -5.82 2.44
N LEU A 85 16.75 -7.05 2.86
CA LEU A 85 17.43 -8.05 2.03
C LEU A 85 16.49 -8.62 0.97
N ALA A 86 16.85 -8.41 -0.30
CA ALA A 86 16.06 -8.85 -1.46
C ALA A 86 15.84 -10.37 -1.48
N GLU A 87 16.85 -11.16 -1.05
CA GLU A 87 16.80 -12.61 -1.01
C GLU A 87 15.79 -13.19 -0.02
N PHE A 88 15.35 -12.41 0.96
CA PHE A 88 14.33 -12.82 1.93
C PHE A 88 12.93 -12.33 1.57
N ASN A 89 12.78 -11.83 0.35
CA ASN A 89 11.52 -11.27 -0.10
C ASN A 89 11.09 -11.84 -1.44
N LYS A 90 9.78 -11.95 -1.61
CA LYS A 90 9.14 -12.36 -2.86
C LYS A 90 9.31 -11.30 -3.94
N VAL A 91 9.23 -11.79 -5.17
CA VAL A 91 9.21 -10.97 -6.37
C VAL A 91 7.85 -11.11 -7.05
N ILE A 92 7.13 -10.00 -7.26
CA ILE A 92 5.87 -9.99 -8.00
C ILE A 92 6.21 -9.90 -9.49
N THR A 93 5.69 -10.85 -10.30
CA THR A 93 6.13 -11.06 -11.68
C THR A 93 5.24 -10.44 -12.74
N ASP A 94 4.04 -10.00 -12.39
CA ASP A 94 3.00 -9.50 -13.31
C ASP A 94 2.61 -8.02 -13.06
N VAL A 95 3.57 -7.21 -12.59
CA VAL A 95 3.33 -5.77 -12.30
C VAL A 95 3.28 -4.91 -13.57
N GLY A 96 3.86 -5.39 -14.68
CA GLY A 96 3.87 -4.70 -15.98
C GLY A 96 5.28 -4.56 -16.54
N PRO A 97 6.00 -3.42 -16.34
CA PRO A 97 7.27 -3.19 -17.05
C PRO A 97 8.44 -4.07 -16.57
N GLY A 98 8.28 -4.76 -15.44
CA GLY A 98 9.34 -5.58 -14.85
C GLY A 98 8.86 -6.44 -13.69
N LYS A 99 9.81 -7.05 -13.00
CA LYS A 99 9.57 -7.84 -11.79
C LYS A 99 9.82 -6.98 -10.56
N LEU A 100 8.81 -6.84 -9.69
CA LEU A 100 8.88 -6.05 -8.47
C LEU A 100 9.38 -6.89 -7.29
N ASN A 101 10.62 -6.67 -6.86
CA ASN A 101 11.13 -7.26 -5.63
C ASN A 101 10.62 -6.46 -4.41
N LEU A 102 10.08 -7.16 -3.42
CA LEU A 102 9.53 -6.54 -2.21
C LEU A 102 10.59 -6.16 -1.17
N GLY A 103 11.86 -6.48 -1.40
CA GLY A 103 12.97 -6.16 -0.48
C GLY A 103 13.04 -4.67 -0.18
N GLY A 104 12.97 -4.32 1.11
CA GLY A 104 13.00 -2.94 1.58
C GLY A 104 11.78 -2.10 1.23
N CYS A 105 10.74 -2.65 0.61
CA CYS A 105 9.54 -1.91 0.23
C CYS A 105 8.67 -1.55 1.44
N ALA A 106 8.03 -0.37 1.39
CA ALA A 106 6.88 -0.06 2.22
C ALA A 106 5.60 -0.45 1.45
N ILE A 107 4.73 -1.19 2.11
CA ILE A 107 3.47 -1.67 1.55
C ILE A 107 2.33 -1.09 2.37
N GLU A 108 1.41 -0.41 1.69
CA GLU A 108 0.24 0.24 2.28
C GLU A 108 -1.02 -0.33 1.62
N VAL A 109 -2.02 -0.63 2.42
CA VAL A 109 -3.32 -1.11 1.94
C VAL A 109 -4.41 -0.20 2.47
N MET A 110 -5.24 0.31 1.58
CA MET A 110 -6.39 1.17 1.88
C MET A 110 -7.63 0.57 1.26
N GLY A 111 -8.65 0.34 2.08
CA GLY A 111 -9.93 -0.20 1.62
C GLY A 111 -10.21 -1.64 2.06
N THR A 112 -11.16 -2.27 1.39
CA THR A 112 -11.63 -3.62 1.68
C THR A 112 -11.13 -4.61 0.64
N TYR A 113 -11.25 -5.92 0.92
CA TYR A 113 -10.76 -6.98 0.03
C TYR A 113 -11.29 -6.89 -1.41
N ASN A 114 -12.51 -6.40 -1.60
CA ASN A 114 -13.14 -6.28 -2.92
C ASN A 114 -13.02 -4.86 -3.53
N ALA A 115 -12.46 -3.91 -2.78
CA ALA A 115 -12.29 -2.53 -3.23
C ALA A 115 -11.13 -1.89 -2.46
N ALA A 116 -9.91 -2.13 -2.92
CA ALA A 116 -8.71 -1.64 -2.25
C ALA A 116 -7.72 -0.98 -3.21
N ILE A 117 -6.89 -0.15 -2.61
CA ILE A 117 -5.67 0.37 -3.20
C ILE A 117 -4.50 -0.22 -2.42
N VAL A 118 -3.62 -0.94 -3.11
CA VAL A 118 -2.36 -1.42 -2.56
C VAL A 118 -1.24 -0.58 -3.16
N ARG A 119 -0.53 0.15 -2.31
CA ARG A 119 0.63 0.95 -2.70
C ARG A 119 1.90 0.28 -2.24
N VAL A 120 2.85 0.11 -3.15
CA VAL A 120 4.19 -0.40 -2.87
C VAL A 120 5.18 0.71 -3.20
N THR A 121 5.81 1.26 -2.17
CA THR A 121 6.92 2.21 -2.35
C THR A 121 8.22 1.44 -2.29
N ILE A 122 8.98 1.48 -3.39
CA ILE A 122 10.22 0.73 -3.56
C ILE A 122 11.30 1.33 -2.68
N GLY A 123 11.92 0.47 -1.87
CA GLY A 123 13.07 0.82 -1.06
C GLY A 123 14.36 0.80 -1.87
N GLU A 124 15.34 0.02 -1.44
CA GLU A 124 16.66 -0.01 -2.06
C GLU A 124 16.80 -1.04 -3.18
N TYR A 125 15.98 -2.10 -3.19
CA TYR A 125 16.10 -3.24 -4.12
C TYR A 125 14.79 -3.51 -4.84
N GLY A 126 14.35 -2.60 -5.71
CA GLY A 126 13.07 -2.74 -6.42
C GLY A 126 13.01 -3.84 -7.48
N GLY A 127 14.13 -4.49 -7.79
CA GLY A 127 14.20 -5.50 -8.85
C GLY A 127 14.40 -4.91 -10.25
N ASP A 128 14.30 -5.75 -11.27
CA ASP A 128 14.51 -5.38 -12.66
C ASP A 128 13.45 -4.37 -13.14
N GLY A 129 13.90 -3.22 -13.60
CA GLY A 129 13.05 -2.19 -14.19
C GLY A 129 12.48 -1.16 -13.21
N PHE A 130 12.80 -1.26 -11.91
CA PHE A 130 12.31 -0.31 -10.91
C PHE A 130 13.43 0.41 -10.16
N LEU A 131 13.28 1.72 -10.00
CA LEU A 131 14.22 2.56 -9.27
C LEU A 131 13.76 2.80 -7.83
N ASN A 132 14.73 3.06 -6.95
CA ASN A 132 14.46 3.41 -5.55
C ASN A 132 13.53 4.63 -5.46
N GLY A 133 12.53 4.54 -4.59
CA GLY A 133 11.52 5.57 -4.39
C GLY A 133 10.40 5.56 -5.41
N THR A 134 10.43 4.65 -6.41
CA THR A 134 9.28 4.46 -7.31
C THR A 134 8.08 3.95 -6.53
N VAL A 135 6.90 4.47 -6.86
CA VAL A 135 5.63 4.03 -6.29
C VAL A 135 4.88 3.21 -7.33
N CYS A 136 4.55 1.97 -6.97
CA CYS A 136 3.68 1.10 -7.72
C CYS A 136 2.33 1.03 -7.00
N THR A 137 1.25 1.31 -7.71
CA THR A 137 -0.10 1.27 -7.16
C THR A 137 -0.90 0.18 -7.86
N CYS A 138 -1.43 -0.77 -7.08
CA CYS A 138 -2.38 -1.77 -7.55
C CYS A 138 -3.78 -1.44 -7.06
N THR A 139 -4.75 -1.36 -7.97
CA THR A 139 -6.16 -1.34 -7.59
C THR A 139 -6.70 -2.76 -7.62
N VAL A 140 -7.37 -3.14 -6.54
CA VAL A 140 -8.09 -4.42 -6.39
C VAL A 140 -9.57 -4.13 -6.48
N TYR A 141 -10.26 -4.75 -7.42
CA TYR A 141 -11.67 -4.44 -7.67
C TYR A 141 -12.52 -5.67 -7.98
N GLY A 142 -13.68 -5.74 -7.32
CA GLY A 142 -14.75 -6.72 -7.57
C GLY A 142 -14.53 -8.07 -6.90
N ASP A 143 -15.61 -8.86 -6.85
CA ASP A 143 -15.64 -10.18 -6.19
C ASP A 143 -14.73 -11.20 -6.90
N THR A 144 -14.52 -11.05 -8.20
CA THR A 144 -13.60 -11.86 -9.02
C THR A 144 -12.17 -11.34 -8.99
N GLN A 145 -11.91 -10.28 -8.24
CA GLN A 145 -10.62 -9.61 -8.07
C GLN A 145 -9.88 -9.34 -9.37
N ARG A 146 -10.14 -8.17 -9.93
CA ARG A 146 -9.35 -7.62 -11.03
C ARG A 146 -8.25 -6.74 -10.44
N PHE A 147 -7.06 -6.89 -10.99
CA PHE A 147 -5.86 -6.18 -10.56
C PHE A 147 -5.39 -5.25 -11.67
N HIS A 148 -5.13 -3.99 -11.32
CA HIS A 148 -4.56 -3.02 -12.25
C HIS A 148 -3.39 -2.33 -11.59
N TRP A 149 -2.19 -2.59 -12.11
CA TRP A 149 -0.99 -1.92 -11.67
C TRP A 149 -0.76 -0.61 -12.45
N ARG A 150 -0.28 0.38 -11.72
CA ARG A 150 0.27 1.61 -12.25
C ARG A 150 1.63 1.86 -11.61
N VAL A 151 2.61 2.27 -12.39
CA VAL A 151 3.92 2.72 -11.93
C VAL A 151 3.97 4.23 -12.10
N ASP A 152 4.27 4.95 -11.03
CA ASP A 152 4.32 6.40 -11.07
C ASP A 152 5.63 6.87 -11.70
N TYR A 153 5.52 7.82 -12.62
CA TYR A 153 6.67 8.48 -13.22
C TYR A 153 7.24 9.58 -12.29
N SER A 154 8.54 9.73 -12.31
CA SER A 154 9.24 10.74 -11.51
C SER A 154 10.38 11.35 -12.34
N THR A 155 11.09 12.31 -11.76
CA THR A 155 12.31 12.88 -12.37
C THR A 155 13.39 11.83 -12.65
N LYS A 156 13.39 10.71 -11.88
CA LYS A 156 14.33 9.59 -12.06
C LYS A 156 13.74 8.44 -12.87
N ASN A 157 12.42 8.26 -12.83
CA ASN A 157 11.68 7.27 -13.58
C ASN A 157 10.82 8.00 -14.62
N LYS A 158 11.45 8.45 -15.69
CA LYS A 158 10.77 9.16 -16.78
C LYS A 158 10.15 8.16 -17.75
N PRO A 159 9.00 8.50 -18.37
CA PRO A 159 8.49 7.67 -19.46
C PRO A 159 9.52 7.58 -20.58
N THR A 160 9.65 6.38 -21.15
CA THR A 160 10.45 6.20 -22.36
C THR A 160 9.74 6.82 -23.56
N THR A 161 10.49 7.13 -24.62
CA THR A 161 9.96 7.70 -25.88
C THR A 161 8.78 6.91 -26.43
N ALA A 162 8.82 5.59 -26.32
CA ALA A 162 7.76 4.70 -26.78
C ALA A 162 6.43 4.84 -25.99
N SER A 163 6.46 5.42 -24.81
CA SER A 163 5.27 5.62 -23.94
C SER A 163 4.69 7.04 -24.01
N LEU A 164 5.37 7.96 -24.68
CA LEU A 164 4.94 9.35 -24.84
C LEU A 164 4.33 9.55 -26.24
N THR A 165 3.01 9.39 -26.33
CA THR A 165 2.25 9.86 -27.48
C THR A 165 1.67 11.21 -27.14
N VAL A 166 2.22 12.28 -27.67
CA VAL A 166 1.66 13.63 -27.53
C VAL A 166 0.78 13.90 -28.74
N ASN A 167 -0.52 13.89 -28.55
CA ASN A 167 -1.47 14.35 -29.56
C ASN A 167 -1.65 15.87 -29.40
N GLY A 168 -1.06 16.63 -30.31
CA GLY A 168 -1.21 18.07 -30.36
C GLY A 168 -2.28 18.50 -31.38
N TRP A 169 -2.85 19.67 -31.15
CA TRP A 169 -3.74 20.34 -32.10
C TRP A 169 -3.12 21.67 -32.49
N GLU A 170 -3.03 21.93 -33.78
CA GLU A 170 -2.58 23.20 -34.32
C GLU A 170 -3.72 23.89 -35.07
N ARG A 171 -3.76 25.21 -35.00
CA ARG A 171 -4.65 25.99 -35.83
C ARG A 171 -4.00 26.21 -37.19
N ASP A 172 -4.64 25.74 -38.25
CA ASP A 172 -4.26 26.04 -39.62
C ASP A 172 -4.40 27.55 -39.84
N GLU A 173 -3.31 28.22 -40.18
CA GLU A 173 -3.27 29.67 -40.32
C GLU A 173 -4.11 30.19 -41.50
N VAL A 174 -4.33 29.36 -42.51
CA VAL A 174 -5.07 29.72 -43.73
C VAL A 174 -6.57 29.48 -43.55
N THR A 175 -6.96 28.38 -42.98
CA THR A 175 -8.36 27.96 -42.83
C THR A 175 -8.97 28.25 -41.46
N GLY A 176 -8.13 28.56 -40.48
CA GLY A 176 -8.53 28.76 -39.08
C GLY A 176 -9.02 27.48 -38.38
N ARG A 177 -8.96 26.32 -39.03
CA ARG A 177 -9.39 25.04 -38.49
C ARG A 177 -8.29 24.39 -37.60
N LEU A 178 -8.73 23.70 -36.59
CA LEU A 178 -7.82 22.89 -35.77
C LEU A 178 -7.42 21.61 -36.53
N ARG A 179 -6.15 21.40 -36.68
CA ARG A 179 -5.58 20.13 -37.21
C ARG A 179 -4.91 19.38 -36.09
N GLN A 180 -5.08 18.07 -36.09
CA GLN A 180 -4.33 17.18 -35.21
C GLN A 180 -2.99 16.87 -35.90
N TRP A 181 -1.90 17.09 -35.21
CA TRP A 181 -0.61 16.65 -35.72
C TRP A 181 -0.27 15.26 -35.19
N GLY A 182 0.66 14.60 -35.92
CA GLY A 182 1.15 13.29 -35.55
C GLY A 182 1.94 13.29 -34.24
N SER A 183 2.30 12.11 -33.81
CA SER A 183 3.14 11.86 -32.63
C SER A 183 4.48 12.59 -32.72
N ILE A 184 4.85 13.27 -31.64
CA ILE A 184 6.19 13.84 -31.48
C ILE A 184 7.06 12.75 -30.86
N GLU A 185 8.11 12.33 -31.56
CA GLU A 185 9.13 11.45 -31.00
C GLU A 185 10.18 12.32 -30.27
N VAL A 186 10.46 11.98 -29.01
CA VAL A 186 11.54 12.60 -28.25
C VAL A 186 12.72 11.63 -28.29
N SER A 187 13.87 12.05 -28.85
CA SER A 187 15.04 11.20 -28.88
C SER A 187 15.70 11.11 -27.50
N GLU A 188 16.23 9.92 -27.16
CA GLU A 188 16.81 9.66 -25.84
C GLU A 188 18.15 10.40 -25.61
N ASP A 189 18.85 10.82 -26.68
CA ASP A 189 20.27 11.24 -26.56
C ASP A 189 20.51 12.70 -26.19
N ASP A 190 19.58 13.62 -26.38
CA ASP A 190 19.86 15.04 -26.17
C ASP A 190 18.70 15.89 -25.63
N GLY A 191 17.53 15.32 -25.41
CA GLY A 191 16.37 16.07 -24.91
C GLY A 191 15.85 17.14 -25.88
N LYS A 192 16.27 17.13 -27.14
CA LYS A 192 15.76 18.02 -28.18
C LYS A 192 14.53 17.42 -28.85
N LEU A 193 13.47 18.22 -28.91
CA LEU A 193 12.31 17.95 -29.75
C LEU A 193 12.74 17.93 -31.21
N MET A 194 12.56 16.80 -31.88
CA MET A 194 12.66 16.72 -33.33
C MET A 194 11.28 16.99 -33.91
N THR A 195 11.16 18.01 -34.72
CA THR A 195 9.95 18.35 -35.49
C THR A 195 9.92 17.58 -36.81
#